data_6fd88730ae34db7f9364d0e5e61687e2
#
_entry.id   6fd88730ae34db7f9364d0e5e61687e2
#
_cell.length_a   1.000
_cell.length_b   1.000
_cell.length_c   1.000
_cell.angle_alpha   90.00
_cell.angle_beta   90.00
_cell.angle_gamma   90.00
#
_symmetry.space_group_name_H-M   'P 1'
#
loop_
_entity.id
_entity.type
_entity.pdbx_description
1 polymer ?
#
loop_
_entity_poly.entity_id
_entity_poly.type
_entity_poly.pdbx_seq_one_letter_code
_entity_poly.pdbx_strand_id
1 'polypeptide(L)'
;MLRRLLASSAIGIAGLASAIAQPLTNHQEVALDIYKELVEINTVVGVGDTAHAAEAMAARLRTAGFAASDVQVLVPVPRKGNLVARLRGTGKRRPILLLAHIDVVNAKREDWSVDPFTLTQRDGYFYGRGTTDNKYMAAAFVANLIRYKQEGYIPDRDIIVALETDEEIFDAHGVGIRWLLANHRPLIDAEFALNEGGRVGLKAGKPVWNSVQVSEKVVATYKLEVKDKGGHSSLPTKENPIHRLAVGLARLARFEFPFKLSDTTRTFFLRAADAENAQVADDMRAIASGRPDPKALAITRLSANPFYNAQLRTTCVATQIEGGHAVNALPQTARATVNCRVLPGEPIAEVEATLKRVLADDQISITQLGPPYASQSSELRGEVMAAIEKLSAEFWPGAPVIPIMSTGATDSTYLRNAGIPAYGHSGLADEVDDFRAHGKDERVPVKSFHDGHEYLYRLVKMLAGGG
;
A
#
# COMPACT_ATOMS: atom_id res chain seq x y z
N MET A 1 54.77 -29.28 52.80
CA MET A 1 54.93 -27.91 52.31
C MET A 1 53.95 -27.67 51.19
N LEU A 2 52.74 -27.14 51.50
CA LEU A 2 51.68 -26.86 50.52
C LEU A 2 51.75 -25.38 50.14
N ARG A 3 52.02 -25.06 48.87
CA ARG A 3 51.88 -23.69 48.31
C ARG A 3 50.47 -23.55 47.69
N ARG A 4 49.65 -22.73 48.32
CA ARG A 4 48.38 -22.26 47.76
C ARG A 4 48.60 -21.19 46.69
N LEU A 5 48.15 -21.42 45.47
CA LEU A 5 48.02 -20.43 44.42
C LEU A 5 46.64 -19.75 44.57
N LEU A 6 46.66 -18.47 44.82
CA LEU A 6 45.51 -17.57 44.75
C LEU A 6 45.32 -17.12 43.29
N ALA A 7 44.26 -17.53 42.65
CA ALA A 7 43.86 -16.98 41.35
C ALA A 7 42.94 -15.77 41.59
N SER A 8 43.41 -14.58 41.22
CA SER A 8 42.61 -13.36 41.22
C SER A 8 41.77 -13.32 39.95
N SER A 9 40.45 -13.46 40.09
CA SER A 9 39.51 -13.24 39.00
C SER A 9 39.22 -11.75 38.87
N ALA A 10 39.73 -11.13 37.81
CA ALA A 10 39.35 -9.80 37.41
C ALA A 10 38.00 -9.85 36.70
N ILE A 11 36.95 -9.33 37.36
CA ILE A 11 35.61 -9.10 36.74
C ILE A 11 35.76 -7.86 35.91
N GLY A 12 35.78 -8.02 34.57
CA GLY A 12 35.69 -6.94 33.63
C GLY A 12 34.25 -6.39 33.61
N ILE A 13 34.06 -5.19 34.13
CA ILE A 13 32.86 -4.42 33.97
C ILE A 13 32.84 -3.93 32.51
N ALA A 14 32.10 -4.60 31.65
CA ALA A 14 31.75 -4.09 30.32
C ALA A 14 30.81 -2.91 30.50
N GLY A 15 31.37 -1.70 30.38
CA GLY A 15 30.59 -0.47 30.36
C GLY A 15 29.67 -0.47 29.15
N LEU A 16 28.37 -0.53 29.38
CA LEU A 16 27.36 -0.18 28.39
C LEU A 16 27.53 1.32 28.06
N ALA A 17 28.28 1.61 27.01
CA ALA A 17 28.28 2.95 26.43
C ALA A 17 26.86 3.21 25.89
N SER A 18 26.08 4.00 26.60
CA SER A 18 24.86 4.58 26.08
C SER A 18 25.25 5.41 24.86
N ALA A 19 24.89 4.95 23.67
CA ALA A 19 25.05 5.76 22.47
C ALA A 19 24.21 7.04 22.67
N ILE A 20 24.89 8.16 22.91
CA ILE A 20 24.25 9.47 22.94
C ILE A 20 23.68 9.68 21.54
N ALA A 21 22.35 9.71 21.41
CA ALA A 21 21.69 10.00 20.13
C ALA A 21 22.22 11.37 19.65
N GLN A 22 22.72 11.41 18.42
CA GLN A 22 23.12 12.68 17.82
C GLN A 22 21.89 13.61 17.73
N PRO A 23 22.06 14.91 18.02
CA PRO A 23 20.97 15.88 17.88
C PRO A 23 20.47 15.87 16.43
N LEU A 24 19.16 16.02 16.25
CA LEU A 24 18.54 16.10 14.94
C LEU A 24 19.09 17.30 14.16
N THR A 25 19.20 17.16 12.86
CA THR A 25 19.46 18.31 11.99
C THR A 25 18.18 19.15 11.87
N ASN A 26 18.31 20.43 11.53
CA ASN A 26 17.17 21.33 11.33
C ASN A 26 16.12 20.74 10.35
N HIS A 27 16.55 20.05 9.29
CA HIS A 27 15.62 19.41 8.33
C HIS A 27 14.89 18.21 8.93
N GLN A 28 15.54 17.45 9.81
CA GLN A 28 14.91 16.35 10.53
C GLN A 28 13.91 16.85 11.56
N GLU A 29 14.21 17.96 12.26
CA GLU A 29 13.28 18.61 13.19
C GLU A 29 12.03 19.10 12.45
N VAL A 30 12.20 19.83 11.34
CA VAL A 30 11.08 20.29 10.50
C VAL A 30 10.22 19.12 10.00
N ALA A 31 10.84 18.04 9.54
CA ALA A 31 10.12 16.86 9.08
C ALA A 31 9.32 16.20 10.21
N LEU A 32 9.90 16.11 11.41
CA LEU A 32 9.24 15.54 12.59
C LEU A 32 8.08 16.43 13.06
N ASP A 33 8.23 17.75 13.04
CA ASP A 33 7.16 18.68 13.40
C ASP A 33 5.97 18.61 12.43
N ILE A 34 6.24 18.52 11.12
CA ILE A 34 5.21 18.32 10.09
C ILE A 34 4.50 16.98 10.30
N TYR A 35 5.26 15.93 10.53
CA TYR A 35 4.72 14.60 10.75
C TYR A 35 3.84 14.53 12.00
N LYS A 36 4.30 15.14 13.10
CA LYS A 36 3.52 15.24 14.34
C LYS A 36 2.19 15.97 14.09
N GLU A 37 2.23 17.13 13.46
CA GLU A 37 1.02 17.90 13.16
C GLU A 37 0.02 17.09 12.32
N LEU A 38 0.51 16.41 11.27
CA LEU A 38 -0.37 15.57 10.42
C LEU A 38 -0.99 14.41 11.20
N VAL A 39 -0.21 13.71 12.04
CA VAL A 39 -0.73 12.58 12.84
C VAL A 39 -1.77 13.08 13.84
N GLU A 40 -1.56 14.25 14.46
CA GLU A 40 -2.43 14.80 15.50
C GLU A 40 -3.70 15.46 14.95
N ILE A 41 -3.77 15.79 13.66
CA ILE A 41 -5.02 16.17 13.00
C ILE A 41 -5.81 14.89 12.68
N ASN A 42 -6.98 14.75 13.30
CA ASN A 42 -7.86 13.62 13.01
C ASN A 42 -8.46 13.74 11.59
N THR A 43 -8.10 12.82 10.72
CA THR A 43 -8.55 12.74 9.33
C THR A 43 -9.27 11.42 9.02
N VAL A 44 -9.83 10.77 10.04
CA VAL A 44 -10.63 9.54 9.87
C VAL A 44 -11.78 9.78 8.91
N VAL A 45 -11.94 8.87 7.96
CA VAL A 45 -13.05 8.94 7.00
C VAL A 45 -14.40 9.04 7.73
N GLY A 46 -15.22 10.02 7.31
CA GLY A 46 -16.56 10.27 7.86
C GLY A 46 -16.60 11.17 9.10
N VAL A 47 -15.55 11.21 9.93
CA VAL A 47 -15.53 12.02 11.17
C VAL A 47 -14.38 13.03 11.24
N GLY A 48 -13.28 12.80 10.52
CA GLY A 48 -12.10 13.65 10.46
C GLY A 48 -12.24 14.86 9.51
N ASP A 49 -11.16 15.62 9.34
CA ASP A 49 -11.11 16.83 8.52
C ASP A 49 -9.81 16.89 7.72
N THR A 50 -9.84 16.38 6.48
CA THR A 50 -8.69 16.43 5.56
C THR A 50 -8.49 17.83 4.98
N ALA A 51 -9.53 18.69 4.94
CA ALA A 51 -9.37 20.07 4.52
C ALA A 51 -8.52 20.87 5.53
N HIS A 52 -8.70 20.60 6.83
CA HIS A 52 -7.86 21.19 7.87
C HIS A 52 -6.40 20.73 7.75
N ALA A 53 -6.16 19.44 7.53
CA ALA A 53 -4.81 18.91 7.32
C ALA A 53 -4.14 19.49 6.06
N ALA A 54 -4.89 19.59 4.95
CA ALA A 54 -4.40 20.22 3.72
C ALA A 54 -4.02 21.70 3.92
N GLU A 55 -4.85 22.46 4.64
CA GLU A 55 -4.57 23.87 4.92
C GLU A 55 -3.38 24.06 5.87
N ALA A 56 -3.21 23.21 6.88
CA ALA A 56 -2.06 23.21 7.76
C ALA A 56 -0.75 23.03 6.96
N MET A 57 -0.72 22.08 6.04
CA MET A 57 0.45 21.84 5.16
C MET A 57 0.66 23.00 4.17
N ALA A 58 -0.41 23.55 3.62
CA ALA A 58 -0.34 24.74 2.76
C ALA A 58 0.23 25.95 3.50
N ALA A 59 -0.16 26.18 4.76
CA ALA A 59 0.37 27.26 5.58
C ALA A 59 1.89 27.12 5.78
N ARG A 60 2.41 25.92 6.05
CA ARG A 60 3.85 25.67 6.17
C ARG A 60 4.61 25.98 4.87
N LEU A 61 4.07 25.57 3.73
CA LEU A 61 4.67 25.85 2.41
C LEU A 61 4.68 27.36 2.11
N ARG A 62 3.56 28.06 2.38
CA ARG A 62 3.50 29.53 2.22
C ARG A 62 4.49 30.24 3.13
N THR A 63 4.63 29.80 4.38
CA THR A 63 5.63 30.32 5.32
C THR A 63 7.07 30.08 4.83
N ALA A 64 7.32 28.97 4.13
CA ALA A 64 8.61 28.68 3.50
C ALA A 64 8.86 29.47 2.21
N GLY A 65 7.96 30.39 1.80
CA GLY A 65 8.12 31.29 0.67
C GLY A 65 7.62 30.74 -0.66
N PHE A 66 6.76 29.73 -0.68
CA PHE A 66 6.03 29.34 -1.89
C PHE A 66 4.99 30.39 -2.25
N ALA A 67 4.87 30.72 -3.54
CA ALA A 67 3.85 31.66 -4.01
C ALA A 67 2.44 31.05 -3.84
N ALA A 68 1.44 31.89 -3.57
CA ALA A 68 0.05 31.43 -3.43
C ALA A 68 -0.48 30.72 -4.68
N SER A 69 -0.01 31.10 -5.88
CA SER A 69 -0.33 30.43 -7.13
C SER A 69 0.21 29.01 -7.22
N ASP A 70 1.25 28.68 -6.45
CA ASP A 70 1.92 27.40 -6.45
C ASP A 70 1.50 26.50 -5.25
N VAL A 71 0.57 26.98 -4.40
CA VAL A 71 0.06 26.25 -3.22
C VAL A 71 -1.46 26.43 -3.16
N GLN A 72 -2.19 25.42 -3.60
CA GLN A 72 -3.65 25.46 -3.71
C GLN A 72 -4.29 24.39 -2.83
N VAL A 73 -5.21 24.78 -1.96
CA VAL A 73 -6.10 23.88 -1.22
C VAL A 73 -7.45 23.85 -1.94
N LEU A 74 -7.89 22.67 -2.32
CA LEU A 74 -9.09 22.43 -3.12
C LEU A 74 -10.06 21.61 -2.29
N VAL A 75 -11.21 22.17 -1.94
CA VAL A 75 -12.21 21.57 -1.03
C VAL A 75 -13.50 21.32 -1.81
N PRO A 76 -13.64 20.16 -2.49
CA PRO A 76 -14.84 19.85 -3.28
C PRO A 76 -16.12 19.74 -2.44
N VAL A 77 -16.00 19.25 -1.20
CA VAL A 77 -17.08 19.21 -0.22
C VAL A 77 -16.53 19.58 1.17
N PRO A 78 -17.36 20.06 2.10
CA PRO A 78 -16.92 20.44 3.44
C PRO A 78 -16.12 19.34 4.13
N ARG A 79 -14.99 19.70 4.75
CA ARG A 79 -14.05 18.81 5.46
C ARG A 79 -13.30 17.79 4.60
N LYS A 80 -13.47 17.81 3.27
CA LYS A 80 -12.76 16.97 2.31
C LYS A 80 -11.90 17.87 1.44
N GLY A 81 -10.61 17.93 1.73
CA GLY A 81 -9.67 18.83 1.06
C GLY A 81 -8.45 18.11 0.52
N ASN A 82 -7.99 18.61 -0.62
CA ASN A 82 -6.76 18.22 -1.28
C ASN A 82 -5.81 19.41 -1.32
N LEU A 83 -4.52 19.17 -1.11
CA LEU A 83 -3.47 20.17 -1.34
C LEU A 83 -2.74 19.83 -2.63
N VAL A 84 -2.55 20.81 -3.51
CA VAL A 84 -1.60 20.70 -4.63
C VAL A 84 -0.57 21.80 -4.48
N ALA A 85 0.70 21.42 -4.38
CA ALA A 85 1.84 22.33 -4.28
C ALA A 85 2.86 22.04 -5.37
N ARG A 86 3.54 23.09 -5.87
CA ARG A 86 4.47 22.99 -6.99
C ARG A 86 5.79 23.74 -6.70
N LEU A 87 6.90 23.03 -6.77
CA LEU A 87 8.23 23.64 -6.91
C LEU A 87 8.56 23.73 -8.40
N ARG A 88 8.71 24.95 -8.90
CA ARG A 88 8.98 25.17 -10.31
C ARG A 88 10.42 24.83 -10.67
N GLY A 89 10.59 24.13 -11.77
CA GLY A 89 11.87 23.84 -12.38
C GLY A 89 12.12 24.67 -13.64
N THR A 90 13.14 24.28 -14.38
CA THR A 90 13.51 24.95 -15.66
C THR A 90 12.57 24.61 -16.82
N GLY A 91 11.69 23.62 -16.65
CA GLY A 91 10.77 23.16 -17.70
C GLY A 91 11.42 22.36 -18.84
N LYS A 92 12.68 21.91 -18.69
CA LYS A 92 13.36 21.06 -19.67
C LYS A 92 12.69 19.69 -19.84
N ARG A 93 12.00 19.22 -18.81
CA ARG A 93 11.31 17.91 -18.77
C ARG A 93 9.89 18.08 -18.22
N ARG A 94 9.01 17.12 -18.51
CA ARG A 94 7.67 17.10 -17.92
C ARG A 94 7.74 16.93 -16.40
N PRO A 95 6.77 17.48 -15.63
CA PRO A 95 6.73 17.38 -14.17
C PRO A 95 6.78 15.94 -13.65
N ILE A 96 7.15 15.78 -12.37
CA ILE A 96 6.89 14.57 -11.60
C ILE A 96 5.86 14.88 -10.52
N LEU A 97 5.03 13.89 -10.21
CA LEU A 97 4.00 13.97 -9.17
C LEU A 97 4.43 13.13 -7.95
N LEU A 98 4.39 13.72 -6.79
CA LEU A 98 4.52 13.06 -5.50
C LEU A 98 3.13 13.03 -4.87
N LEU A 99 2.52 11.85 -4.83
CA LEU A 99 1.17 11.65 -4.33
C LEU A 99 1.21 10.99 -2.96
N ALA A 100 0.41 11.47 -2.02
CA ALA A 100 0.15 10.81 -0.75
C ALA A 100 -1.25 11.14 -0.26
N HIS A 101 -1.97 10.16 0.30
CA HIS A 101 -3.23 10.43 0.96
C HIS A 101 -3.02 10.90 2.41
N ILE A 102 -3.96 11.70 2.90
CA ILE A 102 -3.93 12.26 4.25
C ILE A 102 -5.11 11.81 5.12
N ASP A 103 -6.10 11.13 4.55
CA ASP A 103 -7.13 10.45 5.31
C ASP A 103 -6.58 9.16 5.93
N VAL A 104 -7.28 8.63 6.91
CA VAL A 104 -6.90 7.40 7.62
C VAL A 104 -8.13 6.59 7.99
N VAL A 105 -7.96 5.28 8.10
CA VAL A 105 -8.99 4.39 8.66
C VAL A 105 -9.23 4.69 10.13
N ASN A 106 -10.40 4.29 10.63
CA ASN A 106 -10.79 4.50 12.03
C ASN A 106 -9.82 3.81 13.01
N ALA A 107 -9.66 4.43 14.18
CA ALA A 107 -8.90 3.90 15.31
C ALA A 107 -9.67 4.16 16.61
N LYS A 108 -10.07 3.09 17.29
CA LYS A 108 -10.76 3.18 18.58
C LYS A 108 -9.74 3.27 19.70
N ARG A 109 -9.84 4.31 20.52
CA ARG A 109 -8.89 4.57 21.62
C ARG A 109 -8.74 3.37 22.58
N GLU A 110 -9.83 2.65 22.84
CA GLU A 110 -9.85 1.48 23.72
C GLU A 110 -9.04 0.29 23.21
N ASP A 111 -8.80 0.20 21.90
CA ASP A 111 -8.03 -0.88 21.28
C ASP A 111 -6.51 -0.60 21.28
N TRP A 112 -6.10 0.65 21.56
CA TRP A 112 -4.72 1.09 21.43
C TRP A 112 -4.01 1.27 22.77
N SER A 113 -2.72 0.94 22.82
CA SER A 113 -1.87 1.15 24.00
C SER A 113 -1.49 2.63 24.23
N VAL A 114 -1.59 3.47 23.19
CA VAL A 114 -1.39 4.92 23.21
C VAL A 114 -2.59 5.61 22.56
N ASP A 115 -2.68 6.94 22.64
CA ASP A 115 -3.68 7.67 21.86
C ASP A 115 -3.33 7.60 20.36
N PRO A 116 -4.22 7.09 19.47
CA PRO A 116 -3.93 6.95 18.05
C PRO A 116 -3.76 8.29 17.32
N PHE A 117 -4.24 9.40 17.88
CA PHE A 117 -4.13 10.74 17.30
C PHE A 117 -3.17 11.66 18.10
N THR A 118 -2.21 11.05 18.79
CA THR A 118 -1.10 11.75 19.42
C THR A 118 0.20 11.03 19.04
N LEU A 119 1.10 11.70 18.31
CA LEU A 119 2.37 11.10 17.91
C LEU A 119 3.20 10.78 19.16
N THR A 120 3.28 9.51 19.51
CA THR A 120 3.97 9.04 20.72
C THR A 120 5.26 8.32 20.35
N GLN A 121 6.40 8.88 20.79
CA GLN A 121 7.68 8.18 20.67
C GLN A 121 7.90 7.27 21.88
N ARG A 122 8.03 5.97 21.65
CA ARG A 122 8.26 4.95 22.68
C ARG A 122 9.01 3.75 22.10
N ASP A 123 9.94 3.20 22.86
CA ASP A 123 10.67 1.95 22.52
C ASP A 123 11.32 1.96 21.13
N GLY A 124 11.80 3.12 20.67
CA GLY A 124 12.43 3.28 19.35
C GLY A 124 11.46 3.43 18.17
N TYR A 125 10.17 3.61 18.44
CA TYR A 125 9.13 3.79 17.43
C TYR A 125 8.33 5.07 17.65
N PHE A 126 7.81 5.62 16.56
CA PHE A 126 6.69 6.56 16.55
C PHE A 126 5.39 5.82 16.38
N TYR A 127 4.46 5.98 17.32
CA TYR A 127 3.13 5.39 17.33
C TYR A 127 2.09 6.45 16.97
N GLY A 128 1.09 6.06 16.19
CA GLY A 128 -0.05 6.87 15.81
C GLY A 128 -0.76 6.32 14.58
N ARG A 129 -2.02 6.62 14.38
CA ARG A 129 -2.77 6.26 13.19
C ARG A 129 -2.28 7.11 12.00
N GLY A 130 -1.92 6.46 10.88
CA GLY A 130 -1.32 7.11 9.71
C GLY A 130 0.19 7.23 9.79
N THR A 131 0.85 6.66 10.83
CA THR A 131 2.31 6.71 10.94
C THR A 131 3.04 5.98 9.83
N THR A 132 2.44 4.95 9.26
CA THR A 132 2.94 4.28 8.05
C THR A 132 2.06 4.53 6.85
N ASP A 133 0.76 4.70 7.05
CA ASP A 133 -0.28 4.70 6.05
C ASP A 133 -1.20 5.94 6.18
N ASN A 134 -0.97 7.06 5.50
CA ASN A 134 0.19 7.40 4.70
C ASN A 134 0.73 8.81 5.03
N LYS A 135 0.49 9.30 6.26
CA LYS A 135 0.92 10.63 6.71
C LYS A 135 2.44 10.79 6.75
N TYR A 136 3.19 9.67 6.84
CA TYR A 136 4.64 9.71 6.71
C TYR A 136 5.07 10.27 5.34
N MET A 137 4.57 9.71 4.24
CA MET A 137 4.96 10.21 2.90
C MET A 137 4.49 11.64 2.69
N ALA A 138 3.28 11.98 3.14
CA ALA A 138 2.77 13.34 3.10
C ALA A 138 3.72 14.31 3.83
N ALA A 139 4.15 13.97 5.04
CA ALA A 139 5.11 14.77 5.81
C ALA A 139 6.47 14.88 5.13
N ALA A 140 7.00 13.76 4.62
CA ALA A 140 8.29 13.73 3.93
C ALA A 140 8.27 14.59 2.66
N PHE A 141 7.20 14.54 1.88
CA PHE A 141 7.08 15.34 0.65
C PHE A 141 6.98 16.83 0.95
N VAL A 142 6.19 17.24 1.94
CA VAL A 142 6.08 18.65 2.34
C VAL A 142 7.41 19.15 2.89
N ALA A 143 8.04 18.40 3.80
CA ALA A 143 9.34 18.79 4.39
C ALA A 143 10.43 18.90 3.33
N ASN A 144 10.47 17.98 2.37
CA ASN A 144 11.43 18.01 1.27
C ASN A 144 11.19 19.17 0.31
N LEU A 145 9.94 19.53 0.00
CA LEU A 145 9.66 20.76 -0.77
C LEU A 145 10.18 22.00 -0.06
N ILE A 146 9.98 22.12 1.27
CA ILE A 146 10.50 23.22 2.07
C ILE A 146 12.03 23.25 2.01
N ARG A 147 12.68 22.10 2.18
CA ARG A 147 14.13 21.97 2.11
C ARG A 147 14.67 22.37 0.73
N TYR A 148 14.10 21.89 -0.37
CA TYR A 148 14.50 22.29 -1.73
C TYR A 148 14.41 23.81 -1.93
N LYS A 149 13.32 24.41 -1.44
CA LYS A 149 13.12 25.86 -1.54
C LYS A 149 14.18 26.64 -0.73
N GLN A 150 14.49 26.19 0.48
CA GLN A 150 15.51 26.81 1.35
C GLN A 150 16.92 26.68 0.77
N GLU A 151 17.22 25.55 0.12
CA GLU A 151 18.51 25.31 -0.55
C GLU A 151 18.64 26.07 -1.88
N GLY A 152 17.59 26.72 -2.38
CA GLY A 152 17.58 27.35 -3.70
C GLY A 152 17.69 26.37 -4.86
N TYR A 153 17.28 25.11 -4.65
CA TYR A 153 17.33 24.06 -5.66
C TYR A 153 16.40 24.35 -6.84
N ILE A 154 16.94 24.31 -8.05
CA ILE A 154 16.20 24.49 -9.30
C ILE A 154 16.27 23.20 -10.13
N PRO A 155 15.21 22.37 -10.09
CA PRO A 155 15.16 21.13 -10.85
C PRO A 155 14.99 21.35 -12.36
N ASP A 156 15.28 20.34 -13.18
CA ASP A 156 15.04 20.36 -14.63
C ASP A 156 13.56 20.25 -15.00
N ARG A 157 12.72 19.80 -14.06
CA ARG A 157 11.26 19.63 -14.17
C ARG A 157 10.56 20.13 -12.92
N ASP A 158 9.31 20.53 -13.03
CA ASP A 158 8.52 20.85 -11.86
C ASP A 158 8.35 19.62 -10.97
N ILE A 159 8.41 19.83 -9.66
CA ILE A 159 8.03 18.83 -8.65
C ILE A 159 6.66 19.22 -8.11
N ILE A 160 5.67 18.37 -8.31
CA ILE A 160 4.31 18.56 -7.84
C ILE A 160 4.10 17.64 -6.64
N VAL A 161 3.60 18.17 -5.53
CA VAL A 161 3.09 17.39 -4.40
C VAL A 161 1.57 17.49 -4.42
N ALA A 162 0.88 16.36 -4.43
CA ALA A 162 -0.55 16.29 -4.19
C ALA A 162 -0.79 15.49 -2.92
N LEU A 163 -1.40 16.14 -1.92
CA LEU A 163 -1.94 15.47 -0.75
C LEU A 163 -3.46 15.37 -0.95
N GLU A 164 -3.99 14.15 -0.94
CA GLU A 164 -5.38 13.93 -1.31
C GLU A 164 -6.18 13.22 -0.22
N THR A 165 -7.50 13.16 -0.38
CA THR A 165 -8.46 12.62 0.57
C THR A 165 -9.21 11.41 0.00
N ASP A 166 -9.71 10.54 0.88
CA ASP A 166 -10.61 9.43 0.58
C ASP A 166 -9.96 8.22 -0.14
N GLU A 167 -8.63 8.07 -0.10
CA GLU A 167 -7.95 6.86 -0.56
C GLU A 167 -8.49 5.62 0.15
N GLU A 168 -8.60 5.66 1.47
CA GLU A 168 -8.99 4.55 2.35
C GLU A 168 -10.42 4.00 2.10
N ILE A 169 -11.18 4.69 1.29
CA ILE A 169 -12.49 4.25 0.80
C ILE A 169 -12.55 4.15 -0.72
N PHE A 170 -11.39 3.99 -1.37
CA PHE A 170 -11.27 3.93 -2.83
C PHE A 170 -11.94 5.11 -3.54
N ASP A 171 -11.74 6.32 -2.99
CA ASP A 171 -12.37 7.56 -3.47
C ASP A 171 -13.88 7.38 -3.76
N ALA A 172 -14.59 6.71 -2.84
CA ALA A 172 -16.01 6.37 -3.03
C ALA A 172 -16.89 7.62 -3.19
N HIS A 173 -16.49 8.76 -2.60
CA HIS A 173 -17.17 10.03 -2.76
C HIS A 173 -16.76 10.79 -4.03
N GLY A 174 -15.68 10.34 -4.71
CA GLY A 174 -15.14 10.99 -5.91
C GLY A 174 -14.62 12.40 -5.64
N VAL A 175 -13.95 12.63 -4.50
CA VAL A 175 -13.47 13.94 -4.03
C VAL A 175 -11.96 14.02 -3.87
N GLY A 176 -11.24 12.90 -3.98
CA GLY A 176 -9.79 12.77 -3.94
C GLY A 176 -9.15 12.84 -5.32
N ILE A 177 -8.28 11.87 -5.62
CA ILE A 177 -7.49 11.84 -6.86
C ILE A 177 -8.36 11.83 -8.12
N ARG A 178 -9.51 11.13 -8.11
CA ARG A 178 -10.42 11.10 -9.25
C ARG A 178 -10.98 12.49 -9.57
N TRP A 179 -11.32 13.26 -8.54
CA TRP A 179 -11.79 14.61 -8.71
C TRP A 179 -10.70 15.54 -9.22
N LEU A 180 -9.48 15.41 -8.70
CA LEU A 180 -8.32 16.15 -9.19
C LEU A 180 -8.05 15.85 -10.67
N LEU A 181 -8.09 14.58 -11.08
CA LEU A 181 -7.93 14.17 -12.47
C LEU A 181 -9.04 14.72 -13.38
N ALA A 182 -10.27 14.73 -12.93
CA ALA A 182 -11.43 15.18 -13.72
C ALA A 182 -11.54 16.70 -13.83
N ASN A 183 -11.22 17.44 -12.76
CA ASN A 183 -11.51 18.88 -12.66
C ASN A 183 -10.25 19.76 -12.65
N HIS A 184 -9.10 19.21 -12.23
CA HIS A 184 -7.86 19.95 -12.02
C HIS A 184 -6.64 19.26 -12.62
N ARG A 185 -6.83 18.48 -13.70
CA ARG A 185 -5.76 17.73 -14.39
C ARG A 185 -4.49 18.56 -14.64
N PRO A 186 -4.54 19.83 -15.11
CA PRO A 186 -3.32 20.61 -15.34
C PRO A 186 -2.49 20.87 -14.09
N LEU A 187 -3.07 20.80 -12.90
CA LEU A 187 -2.33 20.98 -11.64
C LEU A 187 -1.47 19.76 -11.29
N ILE A 188 -1.90 18.57 -11.69
CA ILE A 188 -1.27 17.29 -11.32
C ILE A 188 -0.74 16.49 -12.52
N ASP A 189 -0.83 17.03 -13.75
CA ASP A 189 -0.30 16.33 -14.92
C ASP A 189 1.23 16.16 -14.83
N ALA A 190 1.70 14.92 -15.00
CA ALA A 190 3.09 14.57 -14.79
C ALA A 190 3.56 13.50 -15.78
N GLU A 191 4.87 13.35 -15.91
CA GLU A 191 5.48 12.28 -16.70
C GLU A 191 5.31 10.92 -16.01
N PHE A 192 5.42 10.92 -14.69
CA PHE A 192 5.15 9.79 -13.81
C PHE A 192 4.91 10.28 -12.37
N ALA A 193 4.43 9.38 -11.53
CA ALA A 193 4.19 9.66 -10.11
C ALA A 193 4.99 8.71 -9.20
N LEU A 194 5.40 9.22 -8.04
CA LEU A 194 5.73 8.42 -6.87
C LEU A 194 4.53 8.43 -5.92
N ASN A 195 4.16 7.26 -5.44
CA ASN A 195 3.07 7.04 -4.49
C ASN A 195 3.47 5.98 -3.47
N GLU A 196 2.57 5.63 -2.59
CA GLU A 196 2.72 4.55 -1.62
C GLU A 196 2.74 3.15 -2.25
N GLY A 197 3.00 2.11 -1.42
CA GLY A 197 2.83 0.70 -1.73
C GLY A 197 4.10 -0.14 -1.62
N GLY A 198 5.27 0.35 -2.07
CA GLY A 198 6.55 -0.31 -1.90
C GLY A 198 7.31 0.18 -0.67
N ARG A 199 8.09 -0.70 -0.06
CA ARG A 199 8.87 -0.42 1.16
C ARG A 199 10.10 -1.33 1.25
N VAL A 200 10.94 -1.12 2.24
CA VAL A 200 12.07 -1.99 2.56
C VAL A 200 11.66 -2.99 3.63
N GLY A 201 11.82 -4.28 3.34
CA GLY A 201 11.60 -5.35 4.33
C GLY A 201 12.85 -5.56 5.18
N LEU A 202 12.65 -5.58 6.50
CA LEU A 202 13.68 -5.97 7.46
C LEU A 202 13.35 -7.33 8.05
N LYS A 203 14.38 -8.12 8.35
CA LYS A 203 14.28 -9.34 9.15
C LYS A 203 15.33 -9.30 10.25
N ALA A 204 14.88 -9.21 11.49
CA ALA A 204 15.75 -8.99 12.64
C ALA A 204 16.70 -7.78 12.43
N GLY A 205 16.15 -6.66 11.96
CA GLY A 205 16.84 -5.41 11.70
C GLY A 205 17.73 -5.39 10.46
N LYS A 206 17.80 -6.48 9.68
CA LYS A 206 18.61 -6.55 8.45
C LYS A 206 17.74 -6.39 7.22
N PRO A 207 18.11 -5.52 6.26
CA PRO A 207 17.38 -5.38 5.00
C PRO A 207 17.43 -6.69 4.20
N VAL A 208 16.26 -7.15 3.74
CA VAL A 208 16.13 -8.38 2.94
C VAL A 208 15.66 -8.12 1.53
N TRP A 209 14.90 -7.04 1.31
CA TRP A 209 14.48 -6.57 -0.01
C TRP A 209 14.02 -5.10 0.07
N ASN A 210 13.99 -4.44 -1.08
CA ASN A 210 13.38 -3.13 -1.27
C ASN A 210 12.38 -3.20 -2.43
N SER A 211 11.10 -3.03 -2.14
CA SER A 211 10.04 -3.21 -3.13
C SER A 211 9.63 -1.90 -3.81
N VAL A 212 9.25 -2.02 -5.09
CA VAL A 212 8.64 -0.94 -5.87
C VAL A 212 7.34 -1.45 -6.45
N GLN A 213 6.21 -0.89 -6.01
CA GLN A 213 4.90 -1.27 -6.53
C GLN A 213 4.69 -0.64 -7.91
N VAL A 214 4.52 -1.47 -8.93
CA VAL A 214 4.30 -1.04 -10.31
C VAL A 214 2.96 -1.50 -10.87
N SER A 215 2.27 -2.36 -10.16
CA SER A 215 0.92 -2.83 -10.50
C SER A 215 0.14 -3.24 -9.27
N GLU A 216 -1.16 -3.45 -9.45
CA GLU A 216 -2.11 -3.83 -8.41
C GLU A 216 -3.14 -4.78 -8.96
N LYS A 217 -3.66 -5.67 -8.10
CA LYS A 217 -4.83 -6.47 -8.45
C LYS A 217 -6.09 -5.60 -8.52
N VAL A 218 -6.95 -5.95 -9.47
CA VAL A 218 -8.25 -5.27 -9.62
C VAL A 218 -9.24 -5.85 -8.63
N VAL A 219 -9.90 -4.98 -7.88
CA VAL A 219 -10.98 -5.38 -6.97
C VAL A 219 -12.27 -5.53 -7.79
N ALA A 220 -12.88 -6.71 -7.76
CA ALA A 220 -14.19 -6.97 -8.32
C ALA A 220 -15.05 -7.71 -7.27
N THR A 221 -16.12 -7.08 -6.82
CA THR A 221 -16.98 -7.65 -5.79
C THR A 221 -18.30 -8.05 -6.39
N TYR A 222 -18.79 -9.25 -6.06
CA TYR A 222 -20.03 -9.81 -6.57
C TYR A 222 -20.96 -10.18 -5.43
N LYS A 223 -22.25 -9.85 -5.60
CA LYS A 223 -23.33 -10.42 -4.82
C LYS A 223 -23.85 -11.66 -5.52
N LEU A 224 -23.87 -12.78 -4.80
CA LEU A 224 -24.56 -14.00 -5.18
C LEU A 224 -25.91 -14.04 -4.47
N GLU A 225 -26.99 -14.33 -5.17
CA GLU A 225 -28.33 -14.40 -4.57
C GLU A 225 -29.12 -15.57 -5.14
N VAL A 226 -29.76 -16.32 -4.25
CA VAL A 226 -30.72 -17.36 -4.60
C VAL A 226 -32.06 -17.01 -3.98
N LYS A 227 -33.15 -17.13 -4.75
CA LYS A 227 -34.52 -16.88 -4.28
C LYS A 227 -35.39 -18.11 -4.44
N ASP A 228 -36.34 -18.28 -3.55
CA ASP A 228 -37.35 -19.31 -3.56
C ASP A 228 -38.66 -18.78 -2.94
N LYS A 229 -39.77 -19.50 -3.12
CA LYS A 229 -41.06 -19.17 -2.50
C LYS A 229 -41.08 -19.34 -0.97
N GLY A 230 -40.10 -20.12 -0.41
CA GLY A 230 -40.11 -20.51 0.98
C GLY A 230 -41.18 -21.52 1.34
N GLY A 231 -41.52 -21.66 2.60
CA GLY A 231 -42.55 -22.57 3.11
C GLY A 231 -42.38 -22.90 4.59
N HIS A 232 -43.20 -23.81 5.08
CA HIS A 232 -43.10 -24.28 6.46
C HIS A 232 -42.01 -25.36 6.59
N SER A 233 -41.15 -25.22 7.60
CA SER A 233 -39.95 -26.09 7.76
C SER A 233 -40.28 -27.57 8.03
N SER A 234 -41.53 -27.89 8.49
CA SER A 234 -42.00 -29.27 8.68
C SER A 234 -42.26 -30.01 7.32
N LEU A 235 -42.27 -29.27 6.22
CA LEU A 235 -42.44 -29.82 4.85
C LEU A 235 -41.18 -29.47 4.02
N PRO A 236 -39.99 -30.05 4.37
CA PRO A 236 -38.74 -29.66 3.77
C PRO A 236 -38.68 -30.08 2.28
N THR A 237 -38.18 -29.16 1.46
CA THR A 237 -37.77 -29.46 0.07
C THR A 237 -36.30 -29.91 0.08
N LYS A 238 -35.93 -30.77 -0.90
CA LYS A 238 -34.52 -31.21 -1.05
C LYS A 238 -33.58 -30.03 -1.31
N GLU A 239 -34.10 -29.04 -2.00
CA GLU A 239 -33.35 -27.82 -2.39
C GLU A 239 -34.03 -26.61 -1.83
N ASN A 240 -33.22 -25.69 -1.32
CA ASN A 240 -33.65 -24.37 -0.86
C ASN A 240 -32.49 -23.37 -1.07
N PRO A 241 -32.74 -22.06 -0.97
CA PRO A 241 -31.71 -21.04 -1.21
C PRO A 241 -30.41 -21.22 -0.44
N ILE A 242 -30.48 -21.58 0.85
CA ILE A 242 -29.28 -21.82 1.67
C ILE A 242 -28.49 -23.01 1.14
N HIS A 243 -29.15 -24.14 0.85
CA HIS A 243 -28.45 -25.34 0.37
C HIS A 243 -27.80 -25.11 -0.99
N ARG A 244 -28.49 -24.47 -1.94
CA ARG A 244 -27.96 -24.14 -3.28
C ARG A 244 -26.74 -23.23 -3.19
N LEU A 245 -26.85 -22.13 -2.43
CA LEU A 245 -25.76 -21.20 -2.23
C LEU A 245 -24.54 -21.86 -1.57
N ALA A 246 -24.77 -22.66 -0.52
CA ALA A 246 -23.70 -23.38 0.19
C ALA A 246 -22.93 -24.33 -0.73
N VAL A 247 -23.64 -25.08 -1.61
CA VAL A 247 -23.00 -25.96 -2.58
C VAL A 247 -22.19 -25.17 -3.60
N GLY A 248 -22.72 -24.05 -4.11
CA GLY A 248 -22.00 -23.16 -5.02
C GLY A 248 -20.73 -22.61 -4.38
N LEU A 249 -20.82 -22.12 -3.15
CA LEU A 249 -19.65 -21.59 -2.40
C LEU A 249 -18.63 -22.69 -2.10
N ALA A 250 -19.06 -23.92 -1.80
CA ALA A 250 -18.14 -25.05 -1.59
C ALA A 250 -17.37 -25.41 -2.89
N ARG A 251 -17.98 -25.25 -4.06
CA ARG A 251 -17.29 -25.42 -5.35
C ARG A 251 -16.29 -24.29 -5.55
N LEU A 252 -16.69 -23.03 -5.29
CA LEU A 252 -15.80 -21.87 -5.40
C LEU A 252 -14.58 -21.99 -4.48
N ALA A 253 -14.77 -22.44 -3.25
CA ALA A 253 -13.69 -22.62 -2.27
C ALA A 253 -12.62 -23.65 -2.69
N ARG A 254 -12.97 -24.58 -3.59
CA ARG A 254 -12.06 -25.60 -4.14
C ARG A 254 -11.49 -25.23 -5.51
N PHE A 255 -12.01 -24.19 -6.11
CA PHE A 255 -11.58 -23.76 -7.45
C PHE A 255 -10.35 -22.90 -7.39
N GLU A 256 -9.36 -23.19 -8.18
CA GLU A 256 -8.19 -22.35 -8.41
C GLU A 256 -8.23 -21.79 -9.83
N PHE A 257 -8.14 -20.46 -9.93
CA PHE A 257 -7.95 -19.82 -11.23
C PHE A 257 -6.63 -20.27 -11.87
N PRO A 258 -6.56 -20.27 -13.21
CA PRO A 258 -5.33 -20.66 -13.89
C PRO A 258 -4.12 -19.84 -13.48
N PHE A 259 -2.97 -20.51 -13.43
CA PHE A 259 -1.68 -19.87 -13.24
C PHE A 259 -1.36 -18.90 -14.38
N LYS A 260 -0.91 -17.69 -14.04
CA LYS A 260 -0.52 -16.67 -15.00
C LYS A 260 0.56 -15.75 -14.40
N LEU A 261 1.61 -15.47 -15.16
CA LEU A 261 2.64 -14.48 -14.77
C LEU A 261 2.61 -13.31 -15.75
N SER A 262 2.62 -12.11 -15.20
CA SER A 262 3.00 -10.88 -15.91
C SER A 262 4.52 -10.71 -15.87
N ASP A 263 5.05 -9.73 -16.60
CA ASP A 263 6.47 -9.39 -16.52
C ASP A 263 6.86 -8.92 -15.11
N THR A 264 5.97 -8.18 -14.45
CA THR A 264 6.15 -7.75 -13.05
C THR A 264 6.28 -8.95 -12.10
N THR A 265 5.32 -9.88 -12.13
CA THR A 265 5.34 -11.03 -11.22
C THR A 265 6.45 -12.03 -11.56
N ARG A 266 6.82 -12.15 -12.84
CA ARG A 266 8.00 -12.90 -13.28
C ARG A 266 9.28 -12.31 -12.68
N THR A 267 9.46 -11.00 -12.80
CA THR A 267 10.63 -10.28 -12.25
C THR A 267 10.64 -10.34 -10.72
N PHE A 268 9.45 -10.23 -10.09
CA PHE A 268 9.30 -10.45 -8.65
C PHE A 268 9.89 -11.80 -8.23
N PHE A 269 9.41 -12.92 -8.81
CA PHE A 269 9.87 -14.25 -8.43
C PHE A 269 11.37 -14.48 -8.71
N LEU A 270 11.90 -13.91 -9.79
CA LEU A 270 13.33 -14.00 -10.08
C LEU A 270 14.19 -13.28 -9.02
N ARG A 271 13.83 -12.06 -8.65
CA ARG A 271 14.62 -11.24 -7.72
C ARG A 271 14.36 -11.62 -6.25
N ALA A 272 13.14 -12.00 -5.88
CA ALA A 272 12.81 -12.44 -4.53
C ALA A 272 13.44 -13.79 -4.16
N ALA A 273 13.75 -14.63 -5.14
CA ALA A 273 14.38 -15.93 -4.91
C ALA A 273 15.68 -15.85 -4.09
N ASP A 274 16.44 -14.76 -4.23
CA ASP A 274 17.71 -14.62 -3.52
C ASP A 274 17.56 -14.34 -2.00
N ALA A 275 16.36 -13.95 -1.58
CA ALA A 275 16.01 -13.72 -0.18
C ALA A 275 15.35 -14.94 0.50
N GLU A 276 15.09 -16.03 -0.25
CA GLU A 276 14.35 -17.20 0.20
C GLU A 276 15.25 -18.40 0.50
N ASN A 277 14.70 -19.39 1.19
CA ASN A 277 15.39 -20.69 1.37
C ASN A 277 15.53 -21.42 0.02
N ALA A 278 16.50 -22.34 -0.07
CA ALA A 278 16.89 -22.98 -1.31
C ALA A 278 15.71 -23.60 -2.10
N GLN A 279 14.79 -24.30 -1.43
CA GLN A 279 13.65 -24.95 -2.08
C GLN A 279 12.67 -23.92 -2.69
N VAL A 280 12.32 -22.87 -1.92
CA VAL A 280 11.43 -21.79 -2.40
C VAL A 280 12.11 -21.01 -3.51
N ALA A 281 13.41 -20.74 -3.39
CA ALA A 281 14.19 -20.05 -4.42
C ALA A 281 14.21 -20.84 -5.75
N ASP A 282 14.41 -22.15 -5.69
CA ASP A 282 14.40 -23.01 -6.88
C ASP A 282 13.02 -23.07 -7.52
N ASP A 283 11.95 -23.14 -6.71
CA ASP A 283 10.58 -23.10 -7.20
C ASP A 283 10.24 -21.77 -7.88
N MET A 284 10.66 -20.64 -7.29
CA MET A 284 10.48 -19.30 -7.86
C MET A 284 11.18 -19.18 -9.22
N ARG A 285 12.44 -19.64 -9.32
CA ARG A 285 13.20 -19.63 -10.57
C ARG A 285 12.57 -20.57 -11.61
N ALA A 286 12.07 -21.73 -11.19
CA ALA A 286 11.41 -22.70 -12.09
C ALA A 286 10.17 -22.11 -12.74
N ILE A 287 9.25 -21.47 -11.96
CA ILE A 287 8.04 -20.87 -12.53
C ILE A 287 8.37 -19.68 -13.45
N ALA A 288 9.38 -18.89 -13.09
CA ALA A 288 9.77 -17.73 -13.87
C ALA A 288 10.48 -18.07 -15.18
N SER A 289 11.17 -19.23 -15.26
CA SER A 289 11.91 -19.68 -16.45
C SER A 289 11.03 -20.14 -17.61
N GLY A 290 9.74 -20.41 -17.37
CA GLY A 290 8.80 -20.91 -18.39
C GLY A 290 8.96 -22.39 -18.76
N ARG A 291 9.86 -23.15 -18.11
CA ARG A 291 10.07 -24.58 -18.37
C ARG A 291 8.90 -25.44 -17.85
N PRO A 292 8.40 -26.44 -18.61
CA PRO A 292 7.11 -27.09 -18.28
C PRO A 292 7.13 -28.02 -17.06
N ASP A 293 8.15 -28.81 -16.83
CA ASP A 293 8.09 -29.99 -15.96
C ASP A 293 8.38 -29.75 -14.47
N PRO A 294 9.41 -29.03 -14.05
CA PRO A 294 9.56 -28.63 -12.64
C PRO A 294 8.48 -27.63 -12.19
N LYS A 295 7.84 -26.96 -13.15
CA LYS A 295 6.88 -25.86 -12.96
C LYS A 295 5.60 -26.27 -12.25
N ALA A 296 5.02 -27.44 -12.57
CA ALA A 296 3.76 -27.88 -11.97
C ALA A 296 3.89 -28.12 -10.45
N LEU A 297 4.97 -28.78 -10.00
CA LEU A 297 5.25 -28.99 -8.58
C LEU A 297 5.62 -27.69 -7.88
N ALA A 298 6.39 -26.82 -8.53
CA ALA A 298 6.76 -25.51 -8.01
C ALA A 298 5.52 -24.63 -7.79
N ILE A 299 4.58 -24.58 -8.74
CA ILE A 299 3.31 -23.86 -8.60
C ILE A 299 2.54 -24.37 -7.38
N THR A 300 2.43 -25.69 -7.20
CA THR A 300 1.70 -26.28 -6.07
C THR A 300 2.33 -25.89 -4.74
N ARG A 301 3.66 -25.99 -4.62
CA ARG A 301 4.35 -25.62 -3.37
C ARG A 301 4.26 -24.12 -3.06
N LEU A 302 4.46 -23.27 -4.06
CA LEU A 302 4.34 -21.82 -3.88
C LEU A 302 2.89 -21.41 -3.57
N SER A 303 1.89 -22.07 -4.17
CA SER A 303 0.48 -21.80 -3.89
C SER A 303 0.03 -22.15 -2.46
N ALA A 304 0.81 -22.95 -1.73
CA ALA A 304 0.56 -23.20 -0.30
C ALA A 304 0.78 -21.95 0.58
N ASN A 305 1.59 -20.99 0.11
CA ASN A 305 1.72 -19.68 0.74
C ASN A 305 0.67 -18.72 0.14
N PRO A 306 -0.24 -18.14 0.94
CA PRO A 306 -1.31 -17.26 0.44
C PRO A 306 -0.78 -16.04 -0.32
N PHE A 307 0.34 -15.46 0.09
CA PHE A 307 0.94 -14.31 -0.59
C PHE A 307 1.45 -14.70 -1.99
N TYR A 308 2.22 -15.80 -2.11
CA TYR A 308 2.68 -16.25 -3.43
C TYR A 308 1.53 -16.71 -4.31
N ASN A 309 0.54 -17.42 -3.75
CA ASN A 309 -0.66 -17.81 -4.50
C ASN A 309 -1.38 -16.58 -5.09
N ALA A 310 -1.47 -15.50 -4.33
CA ALA A 310 -2.07 -14.25 -4.81
C ALA A 310 -1.24 -13.58 -5.93
N GLN A 311 0.08 -13.79 -6.00
CA GLN A 311 0.92 -13.31 -7.10
C GLN A 311 0.78 -14.17 -8.37
N LEU A 312 0.32 -15.41 -8.23
CA LEU A 312 0.30 -16.40 -9.30
C LEU A 312 -1.02 -16.43 -10.09
N ARG A 313 -2.12 -15.92 -9.54
CA ARG A 313 -3.45 -16.05 -10.15
C ARG A 313 -4.46 -15.04 -9.61
N THR A 314 -5.56 -14.88 -10.33
CA THR A 314 -6.79 -14.28 -9.80
C THR A 314 -7.29 -15.12 -8.63
N THR A 315 -7.81 -14.48 -7.59
CA THR A 315 -8.36 -15.15 -6.41
C THR A 315 -9.74 -14.59 -6.09
N CYS A 316 -10.69 -15.47 -5.74
CA CYS A 316 -12.03 -15.08 -5.31
C CYS A 316 -12.36 -15.79 -3.99
N VAL A 317 -12.91 -15.06 -3.04
CA VAL A 317 -13.28 -15.57 -1.72
C VAL A 317 -14.62 -15.01 -1.26
N ALA A 318 -15.45 -15.86 -0.67
CA ALA A 318 -16.67 -15.40 -0.01
C ALA A 318 -16.29 -14.66 1.29
N THR A 319 -16.77 -13.43 1.46
CA THR A 319 -16.48 -12.57 2.61
C THR A 319 -17.70 -12.37 3.52
N GLN A 320 -18.91 -12.57 2.99
CA GLN A 320 -20.15 -12.44 3.73
C GLN A 320 -21.15 -13.52 3.27
N ILE A 321 -22.01 -13.97 4.19
CA ILE A 321 -23.11 -14.88 3.89
C ILE A 321 -24.30 -14.54 4.79
N GLU A 322 -25.51 -14.57 4.22
CA GLU A 322 -26.77 -14.40 4.97
C GLU A 322 -27.86 -15.29 4.36
N GLY A 323 -28.84 -15.70 5.17
CA GLY A 323 -29.97 -16.47 4.65
C GLY A 323 -30.97 -16.85 5.73
N GLY A 324 -32.25 -16.98 5.31
CA GLY A 324 -33.37 -17.26 6.19
C GLY A 324 -33.84 -16.05 6.98
N HIS A 325 -35.03 -16.19 7.61
CA HIS A 325 -35.66 -15.12 8.40
C HIS A 325 -36.38 -15.65 9.66
N ALA A 326 -36.61 -16.96 9.75
CA ALA A 326 -37.25 -17.57 10.91
C ALA A 326 -36.80 -19.05 11.05
N VAL A 327 -36.74 -19.54 12.28
CA VAL A 327 -36.27 -20.90 12.61
C VAL A 327 -37.17 -22.02 12.11
N ASN A 328 -38.45 -21.72 11.86
CA ASN A 328 -39.46 -22.65 11.42
C ASN A 328 -39.99 -22.40 10.01
N ALA A 329 -39.27 -21.60 9.20
CA ALA A 329 -39.60 -21.31 7.81
C ALA A 329 -38.47 -21.75 6.88
N LEU A 330 -38.82 -22.27 5.69
CA LEU A 330 -37.89 -22.43 4.60
C LEU A 330 -37.45 -21.06 4.11
N PRO A 331 -36.15 -20.84 3.85
CA PRO A 331 -35.62 -19.54 3.45
C PRO A 331 -36.20 -19.12 2.10
N GLN A 332 -36.58 -17.85 2.00
CA GLN A 332 -37.00 -17.25 0.71
C GLN A 332 -35.82 -16.64 -0.05
N THR A 333 -34.72 -16.38 0.67
CA THR A 333 -33.51 -15.80 0.06
C THR A 333 -32.28 -16.28 0.82
N ALA A 334 -31.19 -16.52 0.09
CA ALA A 334 -29.85 -16.63 0.62
C ALA A 334 -28.91 -15.79 -0.25
N ARG A 335 -27.95 -15.11 0.38
CA ARG A 335 -26.98 -14.24 -0.29
C ARG A 335 -25.58 -14.50 0.20
N ALA A 336 -24.61 -14.22 -0.67
CA ALA A 336 -23.20 -14.13 -0.28
C ALA A 336 -22.53 -12.97 -1.03
N THR A 337 -21.55 -12.36 -0.40
CA THR A 337 -20.62 -11.45 -1.06
C THR A 337 -19.35 -12.20 -1.39
N VAL A 338 -18.93 -12.16 -2.65
CA VAL A 338 -17.67 -12.73 -3.13
C VAL A 338 -16.77 -11.59 -3.57
N ASN A 339 -15.61 -11.46 -2.94
CA ASN A 339 -14.57 -10.51 -3.32
C ASN A 339 -13.53 -11.22 -4.18
N CYS A 340 -13.32 -10.71 -5.39
CA CYS A 340 -12.29 -11.18 -6.31
C CYS A 340 -11.17 -10.16 -6.40
N ARG A 341 -9.93 -10.65 -6.41
CA ARG A 341 -8.71 -9.90 -6.68
C ARG A 341 -8.14 -10.40 -8.00
N VAL A 342 -8.44 -9.67 -9.06
CA VAL A 342 -8.18 -10.07 -10.44
C VAL A 342 -6.79 -9.60 -10.87
N LEU A 343 -6.07 -10.43 -11.63
CA LEU A 343 -4.76 -10.04 -12.17
C LEU A 343 -4.91 -8.85 -13.14
N PRO A 344 -3.95 -7.90 -13.15
CA PRO A 344 -3.94 -6.82 -14.12
C PRO A 344 -4.00 -7.35 -15.56
N GLY A 345 -4.84 -6.73 -16.38
CA GLY A 345 -5.04 -7.13 -17.79
C GLY A 345 -5.92 -8.36 -18.01
N GLU A 346 -6.46 -8.99 -16.96
CA GLU A 346 -7.45 -10.05 -17.09
C GLU A 346 -8.85 -9.44 -17.21
N PRO A 347 -9.63 -9.81 -18.26
CA PRO A 347 -10.96 -9.25 -18.44
C PRO A 347 -11.92 -9.63 -17.30
N ILE A 348 -12.57 -8.64 -16.70
CA ILE A 348 -13.53 -8.86 -15.62
C ILE A 348 -14.69 -9.76 -16.05
N ALA A 349 -15.12 -9.65 -17.32
CA ALA A 349 -16.17 -10.50 -17.89
C ALA A 349 -15.77 -12.01 -17.92
N GLU A 350 -14.48 -12.31 -18.11
CA GLU A 350 -13.99 -13.70 -18.04
C GLU A 350 -14.01 -14.26 -16.62
N VAL A 351 -13.73 -13.40 -15.63
CA VAL A 351 -13.83 -13.77 -14.22
C VAL A 351 -15.27 -14.07 -13.82
N GLU A 352 -16.22 -13.23 -14.25
CA GLU A 352 -17.65 -13.44 -14.01
C GLU A 352 -18.16 -14.72 -14.70
N ALA A 353 -17.77 -14.94 -15.94
CA ALA A 353 -18.11 -16.19 -16.67
C ALA A 353 -17.53 -17.43 -15.97
N THR A 354 -16.33 -17.31 -15.41
CA THR A 354 -15.71 -18.38 -14.62
C THR A 354 -16.46 -18.63 -13.33
N LEU A 355 -16.85 -17.56 -12.59
CA LEU A 355 -17.70 -17.69 -11.40
C LEU A 355 -19.01 -18.43 -11.74
N LYS A 356 -19.71 -18.04 -12.81
CA LYS A 356 -20.94 -18.69 -13.24
C LYS A 356 -20.73 -20.20 -13.51
N ARG A 357 -19.67 -20.54 -14.23
CA ARG A 357 -19.32 -21.95 -14.52
C ARG A 357 -18.98 -22.74 -13.26
N VAL A 358 -18.24 -22.14 -12.31
CA VAL A 358 -17.81 -22.81 -11.06
C VAL A 358 -18.96 -23.01 -10.10
N LEU A 359 -19.82 -22.02 -9.94
CA LEU A 359 -21.03 -22.12 -9.11
C LEU A 359 -21.97 -23.20 -9.63
N ALA A 360 -22.03 -23.41 -10.96
CA ALA A 360 -22.73 -24.48 -11.65
C ALA A 360 -24.20 -24.65 -11.18
N ASP A 361 -24.91 -23.55 -10.99
CA ASP A 361 -26.32 -23.48 -10.63
C ASP A 361 -26.93 -22.19 -11.18
N ASP A 362 -27.82 -22.31 -12.18
CA ASP A 362 -28.45 -21.18 -12.87
C ASP A 362 -29.43 -20.39 -11.96
N GLN A 363 -29.80 -20.94 -10.80
CA GLN A 363 -30.63 -20.26 -9.81
C GLN A 363 -29.81 -19.29 -8.94
N ILE A 364 -28.47 -19.37 -9.01
CA ILE A 364 -27.58 -18.40 -8.33
C ILE A 364 -27.39 -17.20 -9.29
N SER A 365 -28.07 -16.10 -8.99
CA SER A 365 -27.80 -14.85 -9.71
C SER A 365 -26.50 -14.24 -9.25
N ILE A 366 -25.72 -13.68 -10.19
CA ILE A 366 -24.46 -12.99 -9.94
C ILE A 366 -24.68 -11.52 -10.32
N THR A 367 -24.40 -10.62 -9.38
CA THR A 367 -24.50 -9.16 -9.62
C THR A 367 -23.20 -8.51 -9.16
N GLN A 368 -22.49 -7.82 -10.06
CA GLN A 368 -21.30 -7.05 -9.70
C GLN A 368 -21.68 -5.86 -8.85
N LEU A 369 -20.97 -5.65 -7.74
CA LEU A 369 -21.14 -4.53 -6.81
C LEU A 369 -20.10 -3.44 -7.11
N GLY A 370 -20.56 -2.34 -7.67
CA GLY A 370 -19.72 -1.23 -8.08
C GLY A 370 -18.87 -1.52 -9.35
N PRO A 371 -18.28 -0.48 -9.95
CA PRO A 371 -17.40 -0.64 -11.09
C PRO A 371 -16.03 -1.18 -10.63
N PRO A 372 -15.42 -2.12 -11.36
CA PRO A 372 -14.04 -2.50 -11.13
C PRO A 372 -13.11 -1.41 -11.67
N TYR A 373 -12.12 -1.01 -10.89
CA TYR A 373 -11.10 -0.04 -11.34
C TYR A 373 -9.86 -0.79 -11.79
N ALA A 374 -9.93 -1.35 -13.02
CA ALA A 374 -8.79 -2.02 -13.63
C ALA A 374 -7.77 -1.00 -14.11
N SER A 375 -6.47 -1.28 -13.93
CA SER A 375 -5.39 -0.53 -14.56
C SER A 375 -4.30 -1.44 -15.08
N GLN A 376 -3.56 -0.96 -16.09
CA GLN A 376 -2.36 -1.62 -16.56
C GLN A 376 -1.22 -1.43 -15.55
N SER A 377 -0.20 -2.29 -15.63
CA SER A 377 1.04 -2.09 -14.88
C SER A 377 1.80 -0.88 -15.43
N SER A 378 2.49 -0.13 -14.56
CA SER A 378 3.49 0.83 -14.98
C SER A 378 4.68 0.11 -15.63
N GLU A 379 5.24 0.66 -16.69
CA GLU A 379 6.48 0.17 -17.27
C GLU A 379 7.63 0.34 -16.27
N LEU A 380 8.57 -0.59 -16.26
CA LEU A 380 9.80 -0.48 -15.44
C LEU A 380 10.75 0.53 -16.07
N ARG A 381 10.49 1.82 -15.88
CA ARG A 381 11.32 2.90 -16.46
C ARG A 381 12.74 2.85 -15.90
N GLY A 382 13.72 2.79 -16.79
CA GLY A 382 15.13 2.67 -16.41
C GLY A 382 15.60 3.80 -15.50
N GLU A 383 15.15 5.06 -15.72
CA GLU A 383 15.53 6.20 -14.87
C GLU A 383 15.02 6.07 -13.43
N VAL A 384 13.78 5.57 -13.24
CA VAL A 384 13.18 5.41 -11.92
C VAL A 384 13.85 4.23 -11.19
N MET A 385 13.95 3.09 -11.86
CA MET A 385 14.53 1.89 -11.27
C MET A 385 16.01 2.07 -10.93
N ALA A 386 16.81 2.67 -11.81
CA ALA A 386 18.23 2.92 -11.57
C ALA A 386 18.48 3.90 -10.41
N ALA A 387 17.64 4.94 -10.25
CA ALA A 387 17.72 5.85 -9.13
C ALA A 387 17.42 5.13 -7.80
N ILE A 388 16.36 4.32 -7.77
CA ILE A 388 16.01 3.53 -6.59
C ILE A 388 17.10 2.49 -6.28
N GLU A 389 17.60 1.75 -7.27
CA GLU A 389 18.66 0.74 -7.10
C GLU A 389 19.94 1.36 -6.54
N LYS A 390 20.34 2.52 -7.08
CA LYS A 390 21.54 3.23 -6.60
C LYS A 390 21.40 3.65 -5.14
N LEU A 391 20.29 4.29 -4.76
CA LEU A 391 20.08 4.73 -3.39
C LEU A 391 19.82 3.57 -2.44
N SER A 392 19.14 2.52 -2.88
CA SER A 392 18.95 1.30 -2.09
C SER A 392 20.30 0.67 -1.69
N ALA A 393 21.25 0.62 -2.62
CA ALA A 393 22.59 0.10 -2.33
C ALA A 393 23.35 0.92 -1.28
N GLU A 394 23.07 2.23 -1.18
CA GLU A 394 23.68 3.12 -0.19
C GLU A 394 22.99 3.01 1.19
N PHE A 395 21.65 3.07 1.23
CA PHE A 395 20.87 3.08 2.47
C PHE A 395 20.68 1.69 3.07
N TRP A 396 20.49 0.68 2.22
CA TRP A 396 20.17 -0.71 2.60
C TRP A 396 21.05 -1.70 1.82
N PRO A 397 22.36 -1.72 2.11
CA PRO A 397 23.30 -2.58 1.39
C PRO A 397 22.87 -4.05 1.38
N GLY A 398 22.87 -4.68 0.21
CA GLY A 398 22.51 -6.08 0.03
C GLY A 398 21.01 -6.33 -0.19
N ALA A 399 20.13 -5.35 0.01
CA ALA A 399 18.71 -5.50 -0.32
C ALA A 399 18.46 -5.38 -1.83
N PRO A 400 18.00 -6.44 -2.51
CA PRO A 400 17.63 -6.35 -3.92
C PRO A 400 16.40 -5.44 -4.10
N VAL A 401 16.38 -4.65 -5.17
CA VAL A 401 15.19 -3.87 -5.55
C VAL A 401 14.27 -4.76 -6.35
N ILE A 402 13.03 -4.94 -5.87
CA ILE A 402 12.07 -5.90 -6.41
C ILE A 402 10.80 -5.16 -6.87
N PRO A 403 10.47 -5.19 -8.17
CA PRO A 403 9.16 -4.72 -8.62
C PRO A 403 8.06 -5.66 -8.13
N ILE A 404 6.98 -5.12 -7.59
CA ILE A 404 5.87 -5.91 -7.05
C ILE A 404 4.53 -5.53 -7.69
N MET A 405 3.63 -6.52 -7.69
CA MET A 405 2.21 -6.32 -7.86
C MET A 405 1.56 -6.35 -6.48
N SER A 406 0.94 -5.26 -6.05
CA SER A 406 0.15 -5.26 -4.81
C SER A 406 -1.06 -6.18 -4.94
N THR A 407 -1.38 -6.90 -3.87
CA THR A 407 -2.65 -7.63 -3.76
C THR A 407 -3.80 -6.74 -3.28
N GLY A 408 -3.47 -5.54 -2.75
CA GLY A 408 -4.37 -4.44 -2.44
C GLY A 408 -4.64 -3.55 -3.65
N ALA A 409 -5.10 -2.33 -3.40
CA ALA A 409 -5.27 -1.28 -4.39
C ALA A 409 -4.83 0.03 -3.75
N THR A 410 -4.38 0.98 -4.56
CA THR A 410 -4.03 2.35 -4.18
C THR A 410 -4.51 3.32 -5.26
N ASP A 411 -4.40 4.60 -5.03
CA ASP A 411 -4.71 5.66 -5.99
C ASP A 411 -3.85 5.64 -7.26
N SER A 412 -2.75 4.88 -7.25
CA SER A 412 -1.95 4.61 -8.45
C SER A 412 -2.76 4.03 -9.60
N THR A 413 -3.86 3.29 -9.30
CA THR A 413 -4.79 2.78 -10.31
C THR A 413 -5.40 3.90 -11.14
N TYR A 414 -5.85 4.99 -10.49
CA TYR A 414 -6.47 6.12 -11.19
C TYR A 414 -5.46 6.92 -12.01
N LEU A 415 -4.25 7.10 -11.49
CA LEU A 415 -3.17 7.76 -12.21
C LEU A 415 -2.78 6.99 -13.48
N ARG A 416 -2.59 5.66 -13.39
CA ARG A 416 -2.28 4.80 -14.53
C ARG A 416 -3.38 4.84 -15.59
N ASN A 417 -4.64 4.80 -15.18
CA ASN A 417 -5.79 4.93 -16.10
C ASN A 417 -5.85 6.30 -16.79
N ALA A 418 -5.34 7.34 -16.13
CA ALA A 418 -5.21 8.67 -16.71
C ALA A 418 -3.92 8.86 -17.55
N GLY A 419 -3.13 7.79 -17.78
CA GLY A 419 -1.90 7.82 -18.57
C GLY A 419 -0.68 8.38 -17.83
N ILE A 420 -0.73 8.42 -16.47
CA ILE A 420 0.41 8.78 -15.62
C ILE A 420 0.94 7.49 -14.97
N PRO A 421 2.07 6.92 -15.42
CA PRO A 421 2.69 5.79 -14.74
C PRO A 421 2.97 6.13 -13.27
N ALA A 422 2.65 5.20 -12.36
CA ALA A 422 2.82 5.40 -10.93
C ALA A 422 3.67 4.29 -10.32
N TYR A 423 4.61 4.69 -9.46
CA TYR A 423 5.54 3.82 -8.76
C TYR A 423 5.34 3.99 -7.26
N GLY A 424 4.85 2.92 -6.62
CA GLY A 424 4.68 2.92 -5.18
C GLY A 424 6.00 2.64 -4.48
N HIS A 425 6.52 3.63 -3.72
CA HIS A 425 7.81 3.47 -3.04
C HIS A 425 7.99 4.50 -1.92
N SER A 426 7.87 4.06 -0.68
CA SER A 426 7.88 4.94 0.50
C SER A 426 9.27 5.26 1.04
N GLY A 427 10.26 4.39 0.80
CA GLY A 427 11.55 4.49 1.49
C GLY A 427 11.51 4.12 2.97
N LEU A 428 10.37 3.69 3.51
CA LEU A 428 10.29 3.14 4.86
C LEU A 428 10.89 1.75 4.95
N ALA A 429 11.55 1.46 6.06
CA ALA A 429 12.11 0.15 6.37
C ALA A 429 11.43 -0.42 7.63
N ASP A 430 10.70 -1.52 7.48
CA ASP A 430 9.91 -2.15 8.54
C ASP A 430 10.20 -3.64 8.63
N GLU A 431 10.06 -4.22 9.85
CA GLU A 431 10.10 -5.66 10.01
C GLU A 431 8.97 -6.33 9.21
N VAL A 432 9.31 -7.35 8.43
CA VAL A 432 8.35 -8.05 7.55
C VAL A 432 7.20 -8.68 8.32
N ASP A 433 7.44 -9.04 9.58
CA ASP A 433 6.48 -9.70 10.47
C ASP A 433 5.75 -8.71 11.41
N ASP A 434 6.00 -7.38 11.31
CA ASP A 434 5.41 -6.36 12.18
C ASP A 434 4.75 -5.19 11.42
N PHE A 435 4.18 -5.46 10.27
CA PHE A 435 3.43 -4.46 9.52
C PHE A 435 2.05 -4.22 10.13
N ARG A 436 1.78 -2.97 10.57
CA ARG A 436 0.59 -2.63 11.37
C ARG A 436 -0.33 -1.60 10.73
N ALA A 437 -0.17 -1.27 9.46
CA ALA A 437 -1.15 -0.44 8.75
C ALA A 437 -2.56 -1.01 8.94
N HIS A 438 -3.55 -0.16 9.17
CA HIS A 438 -4.94 -0.48 9.54
C HIS A 438 -5.12 -1.23 10.88
N GLY A 439 -4.03 -1.67 11.51
CA GLY A 439 -4.06 -2.36 12.81
C GLY A 439 -4.05 -1.41 14.01
N LYS A 440 -4.11 -1.98 15.21
CA LYS A 440 -3.86 -1.27 16.46
C LYS A 440 -2.36 -1.02 16.64
N ASP A 441 -2.03 0.05 17.36
CA ASP A 441 -0.64 0.41 17.66
C ASP A 441 0.22 0.49 16.38
N GLU A 442 -0.34 1.07 15.31
CA GLU A 442 0.41 1.38 14.10
C GLU A 442 1.62 2.23 14.46
N ARG A 443 2.78 1.87 13.87
CA ARG A 443 4.05 2.45 14.27
C ARG A 443 5.09 2.38 13.17
N VAL A 444 6.05 3.30 13.21
CA VAL A 444 7.23 3.31 12.36
C VAL A 444 8.49 3.40 13.23
N PRO A 445 9.59 2.67 12.92
CA PRO A 445 10.86 2.86 13.63
C PRO A 445 11.35 4.30 13.46
N VAL A 446 11.80 4.94 14.53
CA VAL A 446 12.36 6.32 14.51
C VAL A 446 13.48 6.43 13.46
N LYS A 447 14.38 5.45 13.42
CA LYS A 447 15.45 5.42 12.42
C LYS A 447 14.91 5.36 11.00
N SER A 448 13.89 4.51 10.76
CA SER A 448 13.26 4.36 9.44
C SER A 448 12.60 5.66 8.97
N PHE A 449 11.94 6.39 9.87
CA PHE A 449 11.38 7.70 9.56
C PHE A 449 12.45 8.67 9.04
N HIS A 450 13.58 8.80 9.74
CA HIS A 450 14.65 9.73 9.34
C HIS A 450 15.39 9.27 8.09
N ASP A 451 15.73 7.99 7.99
CA ASP A 451 16.42 7.43 6.82
C ASP A 451 15.54 7.55 5.56
N GLY A 452 14.26 7.22 5.69
CA GLY A 452 13.31 7.29 4.58
C GLY A 452 13.05 8.72 4.13
N HIS A 453 12.98 9.70 5.06
CA HIS A 453 12.88 11.11 4.71
C HIS A 453 14.08 11.58 3.88
N GLU A 454 15.31 11.27 4.32
CA GLU A 454 16.54 11.61 3.58
C GLU A 454 16.64 10.83 2.26
N TYR A 455 16.23 9.56 2.25
CA TYR A 455 16.17 8.76 1.05
C TYR A 455 15.23 9.39 0.00
N LEU A 456 14.00 9.74 0.37
CA LEU A 456 13.04 10.40 -0.54
C LEU A 456 13.54 11.76 -1.01
N TYR A 457 14.20 12.54 -0.14
CA TYR A 457 14.84 13.78 -0.54
C TYR A 457 15.84 13.55 -1.67
N ARG A 458 16.74 12.60 -1.54
CA ARG A 458 17.76 12.29 -2.55
C ARG A 458 17.16 11.65 -3.81
N LEU A 459 16.17 10.76 -3.65
CA LEU A 459 15.49 10.12 -4.77
C LEU A 459 14.82 11.14 -5.67
N VAL A 460 14.05 12.06 -5.09
CA VAL A 460 13.35 13.09 -5.85
C VAL A 460 14.34 14.04 -6.56
N LYS A 461 15.44 14.43 -5.92
CA LYS A 461 16.50 15.21 -6.60
C LYS A 461 17.11 14.46 -7.79
N MET A 462 17.38 13.17 -7.66
CA MET A 462 17.89 12.36 -8.78
C MET A 462 16.90 12.30 -9.95
N LEU A 463 15.61 12.12 -9.65
CA LEU A 463 14.56 12.03 -10.66
C LEU A 463 14.22 13.39 -11.30
N ALA A 464 14.32 14.46 -10.52
CA ALA A 464 14.00 15.81 -11.00
C ALA A 464 15.15 16.46 -11.77
N GLY A 465 16.38 16.00 -11.57
CA GLY A 465 17.57 16.59 -12.22
C GLY A 465 17.87 18.01 -11.73
N GLY A 466 18.75 18.70 -12.43
CA GLY A 466 19.16 20.04 -12.03
C GLY A 466 20.30 20.02 -11.01
N GLY A 467 20.76 21.20 -10.54
CA GLY A 467 21.90 21.36 -9.66
C GLY A 467 21.82 22.65 -8.86
#